data_dd592c6c6e055217be231170e39707df
#
_entry.id   dd592c6c6e055217be231170e39707df
#
_cell.length_a   1.000
_cell.length_b   1.000
_cell.length_c   1.000
_cell.angle_alpha   90.00
_cell.angle_beta   90.00
_cell.angle_gamma   90.00
#
_symmetry.space_group_name_H-M   'P 1'
#
loop_
_entity.id
_entity.type
_entity.pdbx_description
1 polymer ?
#
loop_
_entity_poly.entity_id
_entity_poly.type
_entity_poly.pdbx_seq_one_letter_code
_entity_poly.pdbx_strand_id
1 'polypeptide(L)'
;ISEITNVEIPESADLEDFDKMIQEKNIVCTKCKGEFDSAKKFNMMFRVGIGPEDEEAYLRPETCQSIFVDFPRLFKTMRGKLPLGIAQVGKSFRNEIAPRQSLLRLREFYQAEIEVFCNPGKLNDLEKFSEIENTTLRIQISDDIQVMTCKEAVDKGVIPNKFVAYYLGLLTEFYEKTGIDMEKSRFRKLGEKEKAFYADV
;
A
#
# COMPACT_ATOMS: atom_id res chain seq x y z
N ILE A 1 -10.19 12.13 16.31
CA ILE A 1 -10.23 11.74 17.75
C ILE A 1 -8.82 11.71 18.30
N SER A 2 -7.88 10.97 17.72
CA SER A 2 -6.49 10.86 18.21
C SER A 2 -5.81 12.21 18.39
N GLU A 3 -5.96 13.14 17.45
CA GLU A 3 -5.40 14.51 17.55
C GLU A 3 -5.99 15.34 18.70
N ILE A 4 -7.23 15.05 19.13
CA ILE A 4 -7.91 15.81 20.19
C ILE A 4 -7.64 15.18 21.56
N THR A 5 -7.48 13.85 21.61
CA THR A 5 -7.42 13.09 22.85
C THR A 5 -6.03 12.59 23.20
N ASN A 6 -5.06 12.64 22.27
CA ASN A 6 -3.75 11.99 22.35
C ASN A 6 -3.82 10.47 22.66
N VAL A 7 -4.93 9.83 22.26
CA VAL A 7 -5.11 8.37 22.42
C VAL A 7 -4.93 7.72 21.05
N GLU A 8 -4.07 6.72 20.95
CA GLU A 8 -3.97 5.88 19.76
C GLU A 8 -5.25 5.07 19.60
N ILE A 9 -5.82 5.16 18.39
CA ILE A 9 -7.02 4.40 18.05
C ILE A 9 -6.54 3.10 17.41
N PRO A 10 -6.95 1.92 17.91
CA PRO A 10 -6.64 0.65 17.28
C PRO A 10 -7.18 0.60 15.85
N GLU A 11 -6.43 0.01 14.94
CA GLU A 11 -6.91 -0.20 13.55
C GLU A 11 -8.16 -1.10 13.49
N SER A 12 -8.38 -1.91 14.53
CA SER A 12 -9.56 -2.77 14.67
C SER A 12 -10.80 -2.07 15.24
N ALA A 13 -10.71 -0.75 15.57
CA ALA A 13 -11.83 -0.02 16.14
C ALA A 13 -13.00 0.05 15.15
N ASP A 14 -14.19 -0.30 15.61
CA ASP A 14 -15.43 -0.22 14.84
C ASP A 14 -16.20 1.10 15.10
N LEU A 15 -17.36 1.24 14.47
CA LEU A 15 -18.19 2.45 14.60
C LEU A 15 -18.68 2.66 16.03
N GLU A 16 -18.99 1.58 16.74
CA GLU A 16 -19.47 1.67 18.12
C GLU A 16 -18.37 2.12 19.06
N ASP A 17 -17.12 1.69 18.81
CA ASP A 17 -15.95 2.13 19.56
C ASP A 17 -15.70 3.64 19.38
N PHE A 18 -15.86 4.14 18.14
CA PHE A 18 -15.78 5.58 17.87
C PHE A 18 -16.86 6.36 18.59
N ASP A 19 -18.11 5.89 18.54
CA ASP A 19 -19.23 6.57 19.22
C ASP A 19 -19.05 6.58 20.75
N LYS A 20 -18.60 5.47 21.33
CA LYS A 20 -18.25 5.40 22.75
C LYS A 20 -17.15 6.39 23.13
N MET A 21 -16.05 6.42 22.35
CA MET A 21 -14.95 7.37 22.60
C MET A 21 -15.40 8.82 22.52
N ILE A 22 -16.27 9.17 21.57
CA ILE A 22 -16.81 10.51 21.43
C ILE A 22 -17.62 10.89 22.66
N GLN A 23 -18.49 9.99 23.14
CA GLN A 23 -19.34 10.23 24.32
C GLN A 23 -18.53 10.26 25.62
N GLU A 24 -17.69 9.26 25.89
CA GLU A 24 -16.90 9.15 27.13
C GLU A 24 -15.93 10.32 27.31
N LYS A 25 -15.35 10.79 26.21
CA LYS A 25 -14.40 11.92 26.22
C LYS A 25 -15.05 13.28 26.01
N ASN A 26 -16.40 13.35 25.89
CA ASN A 26 -17.14 14.56 25.58
C ASN A 26 -16.54 15.35 24.41
N ILE A 27 -16.22 14.64 23.31
CA ILE A 27 -15.56 15.25 22.15
C ILE A 27 -16.58 16.06 21.37
N VAL A 28 -16.30 17.34 21.20
CA VAL A 28 -17.11 18.27 20.42
C VAL A 28 -16.34 18.87 19.25
N CYS A 29 -17.02 19.40 18.27
CA CYS A 29 -16.40 20.05 17.14
C CYS A 29 -15.47 21.18 17.56
N THR A 30 -14.23 21.17 17.11
CA THR A 30 -13.23 22.17 17.46
C THR A 30 -13.59 23.58 16.96
N LYS A 31 -14.37 23.67 15.90
CA LYS A 31 -14.78 24.94 15.27
C LYS A 31 -16.07 25.51 15.84
N CYS A 32 -17.15 24.73 15.81
CA CYS A 32 -18.48 25.22 16.22
C CYS A 32 -18.89 24.81 17.63
N LYS A 33 -18.11 23.96 18.30
CA LYS A 33 -18.39 23.40 19.64
C LYS A 33 -19.67 22.57 19.73
N GLY A 34 -20.30 22.26 18.60
CA GLY A 34 -21.45 21.37 18.55
C GLY A 34 -21.06 19.90 18.79
N GLU A 35 -22.03 19.11 19.21
CA GLU A 35 -21.91 17.68 19.36
C GLU A 35 -21.76 16.98 17.98
N PHE A 36 -21.14 15.81 17.98
CA PHE A 36 -21.06 14.97 16.80
C PHE A 36 -22.26 14.02 16.74
N ASP A 37 -22.76 13.79 15.54
CA ASP A 37 -23.64 12.67 15.23
C ASP A 37 -22.88 11.35 15.37
N SER A 38 -23.61 10.22 15.31
CA SER A 38 -23.01 8.90 15.31
C SER A 38 -22.05 8.70 14.13
N ALA A 39 -20.99 7.93 14.36
CA ALA A 39 -20.03 7.57 13.33
C ALA A 39 -20.72 6.78 12.19
N LYS A 40 -20.37 7.08 10.96
CA LYS A 40 -20.94 6.42 9.77
C LYS A 40 -19.84 5.96 8.83
N LYS A 41 -20.02 4.79 8.25
CA LYS A 41 -19.13 4.32 7.17
C LYS A 41 -19.26 5.22 5.97
N PHE A 42 -18.12 5.67 5.46
CA PHE A 42 -18.06 6.44 4.23
C PHE A 42 -17.51 5.56 3.11
N ASN A 43 -18.26 5.48 2.00
CA ASN A 43 -17.78 4.73 0.84
C ASN A 43 -16.81 5.59 0.02
N MET A 44 -15.55 5.22 -0.01
CA MET A 44 -14.53 5.91 -0.79
C MET A 44 -14.60 5.60 -2.29
N MET A 45 -15.39 4.63 -2.73
CA MET A 45 -15.63 4.41 -4.15
C MET A 45 -16.67 5.39 -4.69
N PHE A 46 -16.43 5.91 -5.89
CA PHE A 46 -17.43 6.71 -6.60
C PHE A 46 -18.53 5.82 -7.15
N ARG A 47 -19.72 6.00 -6.65
CA ARG A 47 -20.92 5.43 -7.24
C ARG A 47 -21.27 6.19 -8.52
N VAL A 48 -21.63 5.46 -9.56
CA VAL A 48 -22.15 5.97 -10.84
C VAL A 48 -23.36 5.15 -11.26
N GLY A 49 -24.31 5.79 -11.93
CA GLY A 49 -25.44 5.11 -12.57
C GLY A 49 -25.09 4.73 -14.00
N ILE A 50 -25.45 3.53 -14.42
CA ILE A 50 -25.25 3.05 -15.79
C ILE A 50 -26.60 2.77 -16.43
N GLY A 51 -26.75 3.26 -17.66
CA GLY A 51 -27.93 3.03 -18.49
C GLY A 51 -29.20 3.76 -18.02
N PRO A 52 -30.34 3.50 -18.69
CA PRO A 52 -31.60 4.18 -18.41
C PRO A 52 -32.22 3.84 -17.05
N GLU A 53 -31.86 2.69 -16.50
CA GLU A 53 -32.40 2.17 -15.22
C GLU A 53 -31.53 2.55 -14.02
N ASP A 54 -30.48 3.37 -14.24
CA ASP A 54 -29.56 3.83 -13.20
C ASP A 54 -28.93 2.67 -12.40
N GLU A 55 -28.54 1.60 -13.10
CA GLU A 55 -27.87 0.45 -12.47
C GLU A 55 -26.63 0.90 -11.71
N GLU A 56 -26.51 0.46 -10.46
CA GLU A 56 -25.42 0.85 -9.61
C GLU A 56 -24.08 0.26 -10.05
N ALA A 57 -23.11 1.13 -10.29
CA ALA A 57 -21.72 0.75 -10.54
C ALA A 57 -20.76 1.67 -9.80
N TYR A 58 -19.50 1.32 -9.80
CA TYR A 58 -18.46 2.09 -9.13
C TYR A 58 -17.26 2.31 -10.05
N LEU A 59 -16.71 3.51 -10.01
CA LEU A 59 -15.42 3.77 -10.63
C LEU A 59 -14.32 3.05 -9.82
N ARG A 60 -13.32 2.51 -10.52
CA ARG A 60 -12.23 1.75 -9.89
C ARG A 60 -11.39 2.64 -8.95
N PRO A 61 -11.15 2.23 -7.70
CA PRO A 61 -10.32 2.97 -6.74
C PRO A 61 -8.81 2.72 -6.93
N GLU A 62 -8.46 1.67 -7.67
CA GLU A 62 -7.08 1.23 -7.96
C GLU A 62 -7.04 0.40 -9.26
N THR A 63 -5.85 0.12 -9.77
CA THR A 63 -5.67 -0.58 -11.05
C THR A 63 -5.37 -2.07 -10.89
N CYS A 64 -4.98 -2.53 -9.69
CA CYS A 64 -4.52 -3.91 -9.44
C CYS A 64 -5.59 -4.97 -9.68
N GLN A 65 -6.88 -4.71 -9.41
CA GLN A 65 -7.93 -5.71 -9.60
C GLN A 65 -8.01 -6.20 -11.04
N SER A 66 -7.84 -5.32 -12.02
CA SER A 66 -7.83 -5.70 -13.43
C SER A 66 -6.66 -6.63 -13.75
N ILE A 67 -5.51 -6.44 -13.09
CA ILE A 67 -4.34 -7.31 -13.24
C ILE A 67 -4.66 -8.72 -12.75
N PHE A 68 -5.27 -8.84 -11.56
CA PHE A 68 -5.66 -10.15 -11.00
C PHE A 68 -6.72 -10.86 -11.82
N VAL A 69 -7.74 -10.13 -12.28
CA VAL A 69 -8.81 -10.70 -13.13
C VAL A 69 -8.26 -11.21 -14.46
N ASP A 70 -7.33 -10.47 -15.07
CA ASP A 70 -6.74 -10.83 -16.36
C ASP A 70 -5.59 -11.85 -16.26
N PHE A 71 -5.05 -12.09 -15.06
CA PHE A 71 -3.91 -12.98 -14.87
C PHE A 71 -4.08 -14.37 -15.52
N PRO A 72 -5.19 -15.12 -15.36
CA PRO A 72 -5.32 -16.45 -15.94
C PRO A 72 -5.22 -16.44 -17.46
N ARG A 73 -5.74 -15.40 -18.12
CA ARG A 73 -5.68 -15.22 -19.55
C ARG A 73 -4.26 -14.89 -20.01
N LEU A 74 -3.63 -13.92 -19.35
CA LEU A 74 -2.27 -13.49 -19.68
C LEU A 74 -1.25 -14.60 -19.40
N PHE A 75 -1.39 -15.35 -18.32
CA PHE A 75 -0.54 -16.48 -17.99
C PHE A 75 -0.55 -17.54 -19.11
N LYS A 76 -1.74 -17.88 -19.63
CA LYS A 76 -1.85 -18.79 -20.79
C LYS A 76 -1.17 -18.22 -22.04
N THR A 77 -1.40 -16.93 -22.33
CA THR A 77 -0.79 -16.25 -23.49
C THR A 77 0.73 -16.22 -23.40
N MET A 78 1.27 -16.04 -22.19
CA MET A 78 2.70 -16.05 -21.89
C MET A 78 3.27 -17.46 -21.70
N ARG A 79 2.54 -18.51 -22.11
CA ARG A 79 2.93 -19.92 -22.04
C ARG A 79 3.23 -20.44 -20.64
N GLY A 80 2.55 -19.91 -19.63
CA GLY A 80 2.62 -20.39 -18.26
C GLY A 80 3.98 -20.23 -17.57
N LYS A 81 4.78 -19.22 -17.93
CA LYS A 81 6.10 -18.97 -17.34
C LYS A 81 6.01 -18.02 -16.14
N LEU A 82 6.68 -18.37 -15.09
CA LEU A 82 6.88 -17.54 -13.88
C LEU A 82 8.38 -17.31 -13.65
N PRO A 83 8.80 -16.17 -13.07
CA PRO A 83 7.94 -15.06 -12.65
C PRO A 83 7.32 -14.31 -13.85
N LEU A 84 6.09 -13.79 -13.66
CA LEU A 84 5.39 -12.98 -14.64
C LEU A 84 5.01 -11.65 -14.02
N GLY A 85 5.59 -10.55 -14.49
CA GLY A 85 5.21 -9.19 -14.11
C GLY A 85 4.13 -8.66 -15.05
N ILE A 86 3.06 -8.10 -14.50
CA ILE A 86 1.99 -7.44 -15.24
C ILE A 86 1.90 -6.01 -14.72
N ALA A 87 2.10 -5.03 -15.61
CA ALA A 87 2.00 -3.62 -15.29
C ALA A 87 0.74 -3.02 -15.88
N GLN A 88 0.12 -2.12 -15.14
CA GLN A 88 -1.00 -1.33 -15.61
C GLN A 88 -0.82 0.13 -15.20
N VAL A 89 -1.07 1.04 -16.16
CA VAL A 89 -1.12 2.48 -15.92
C VAL A 89 -2.51 2.95 -16.29
N GLY A 90 -3.12 3.76 -15.46
CA GLY A 90 -4.45 4.28 -15.74
C GLY A 90 -5.00 5.18 -14.65
N LYS A 91 -6.18 5.72 -14.91
CA LYS A 91 -6.90 6.55 -13.93
C LYS A 91 -7.51 5.68 -12.85
N SER A 92 -7.43 6.18 -11.62
CA SER A 92 -8.11 5.68 -10.44
C SER A 92 -8.89 6.79 -9.77
N PHE A 93 -9.91 6.42 -9.01
CA PHE A 93 -10.88 7.37 -8.47
C PHE A 93 -11.16 7.03 -7.00
N ARG A 94 -10.98 8.01 -6.12
CA ARG A 94 -11.32 7.87 -4.70
C ARG A 94 -12.18 9.03 -4.27
N ASN A 95 -13.33 8.74 -3.69
CA ASN A 95 -14.27 9.76 -3.23
C ASN A 95 -13.78 10.38 -1.92
N GLU A 96 -12.70 11.17 -2.01
CA GLU A 96 -12.11 11.85 -0.86
C GLU A 96 -13.07 12.85 -0.24
N ILE A 97 -13.24 12.81 1.07
CA ILE A 97 -14.12 13.73 1.82
C ILE A 97 -13.64 15.18 1.68
N ALA A 98 -12.33 15.40 1.73
CA ALA A 98 -11.74 16.74 1.68
C ALA A 98 -10.47 16.80 0.82
N PRO A 99 -10.58 16.90 -0.50
CA PRO A 99 -9.42 17.02 -1.39
C PRO A 99 -8.86 18.45 -1.33
N ARG A 100 -8.11 18.79 -0.28
CA ARG A 100 -7.64 20.17 -0.02
C ARG A 100 -6.12 20.35 -0.12
N GLN A 101 -5.36 19.32 -0.43
CA GLN A 101 -3.89 19.38 -0.43
C GLN A 101 -3.32 19.52 -1.85
N SER A 102 -3.94 20.37 -2.68
CA SER A 102 -3.52 20.56 -4.08
C SER A 102 -3.41 19.20 -4.80
N LEU A 103 -2.27 18.90 -5.41
CA LEU A 103 -2.03 17.66 -6.15
C LEU A 103 -1.80 16.41 -5.26
N LEU A 104 -1.61 16.59 -3.96
CA LEU A 104 -1.32 15.46 -3.05
C LEU A 104 -2.57 14.62 -2.72
N ARG A 105 -3.76 15.22 -2.81
CA ARG A 105 -5.02 14.54 -2.53
C ARG A 105 -6.09 14.93 -3.53
N LEU A 106 -6.21 14.13 -4.57
CA LEU A 106 -7.16 14.28 -5.66
C LEU A 106 -8.22 13.18 -5.61
N ARG A 107 -9.39 13.45 -6.18
CA ARG A 107 -10.43 12.44 -6.39
C ARG A 107 -10.23 11.63 -7.66
N GLU A 108 -9.50 12.18 -8.62
CA GLU A 108 -9.08 11.52 -9.85
C GLU A 108 -7.56 11.64 -9.97
N PHE A 109 -6.87 10.54 -10.17
CA PHE A 109 -5.41 10.53 -10.29
C PHE A 109 -4.95 9.38 -11.21
N TYR A 110 -3.74 9.49 -11.71
CA TYR A 110 -3.09 8.39 -12.41
C TYR A 110 -2.36 7.51 -11.42
N GLN A 111 -2.48 6.20 -11.64
CA GLN A 111 -1.78 5.18 -10.87
C GLN A 111 -1.03 4.25 -11.83
N ALA A 112 0.17 3.82 -11.44
CA ALA A 112 0.91 2.77 -12.10
C ALA A 112 1.17 1.67 -11.07
N GLU A 113 0.75 0.45 -11.40
CA GLU A 113 0.91 -0.72 -10.55
C GLU A 113 1.57 -1.85 -11.33
N ILE A 114 2.42 -2.60 -10.66
CA ILE A 114 3.09 -3.79 -11.21
C ILE A 114 2.89 -4.92 -10.23
N GLU A 115 2.21 -5.98 -10.68
CA GLU A 115 2.04 -7.21 -9.91
C GLU A 115 2.96 -8.28 -10.45
N VAL A 116 3.80 -8.85 -9.60
CA VAL A 116 4.73 -9.89 -10.00
C VAL A 116 4.31 -11.24 -9.42
N PHE A 117 3.80 -12.08 -10.26
CA PHE A 117 3.38 -13.44 -9.92
C PHE A 117 4.58 -14.37 -9.94
N CYS A 118 4.82 -15.09 -8.86
CA CYS A 118 5.97 -15.97 -8.70
C CYS A 118 5.56 -17.32 -8.08
N ASN A 119 6.47 -18.29 -8.15
CA ASN A 119 6.31 -19.56 -7.45
C ASN A 119 6.84 -19.43 -6.03
N PRO A 120 6.01 -19.61 -4.98
CA PRO A 120 6.45 -19.48 -3.59
C PRO A 120 7.63 -20.40 -3.22
N GLY A 121 7.71 -21.58 -3.82
CA GLY A 121 8.82 -22.51 -3.60
C GLY A 121 10.16 -22.09 -4.24
N LYS A 122 10.20 -21.00 -5.03
CA LYS A 122 11.37 -20.56 -5.79
C LYS A 122 11.80 -19.12 -5.48
N LEU A 123 11.38 -18.55 -4.37
CA LEU A 123 11.70 -17.16 -4.01
C LEU A 123 13.19 -16.91 -3.77
N ASN A 124 13.96 -17.94 -3.46
CA ASN A 124 15.41 -17.87 -3.31
C ASN A 124 16.19 -18.37 -4.55
N ASP A 125 15.48 -18.86 -5.57
CA ASP A 125 16.06 -19.38 -6.80
C ASP A 125 16.01 -18.31 -7.91
N LEU A 126 16.72 -17.20 -7.68
CA LEU A 126 16.71 -16.02 -8.56
C LEU A 126 18.14 -15.72 -9.04
N GLU A 127 18.47 -16.12 -10.27
CA GLU A 127 19.79 -15.90 -10.88
C GLU A 127 20.16 -14.40 -10.92
N LYS A 128 19.20 -13.53 -11.23
CA LYS A 128 19.39 -12.09 -11.31
C LYS A 128 19.68 -11.41 -9.97
N PHE A 129 19.57 -12.13 -8.87
CA PHE A 129 19.91 -11.55 -7.56
C PHE A 129 21.37 -11.06 -7.49
N SER A 130 22.27 -11.72 -8.20
CA SER A 130 23.70 -11.32 -8.29
C SER A 130 23.89 -9.90 -8.89
N GLU A 131 22.93 -9.39 -9.66
CA GLU A 131 23.02 -8.05 -10.26
C GLU A 131 22.87 -6.95 -9.22
N ILE A 132 22.15 -7.24 -8.12
CA ILE A 132 21.82 -6.25 -7.06
C ILE A 132 22.29 -6.66 -5.66
N GLU A 133 22.93 -7.80 -5.48
CA GLU A 133 23.26 -8.34 -4.15
C GLU A 133 24.10 -7.38 -3.30
N ASN A 134 24.90 -6.53 -3.94
CA ASN A 134 25.75 -5.53 -3.29
C ASN A 134 25.08 -4.15 -3.15
N THR A 135 23.85 -3.95 -3.64
CA THR A 135 23.11 -2.71 -3.49
C THR A 135 22.79 -2.48 -2.01
N THR A 136 23.11 -1.28 -1.52
CA THR A 136 22.91 -0.93 -0.12
C THR A 136 21.46 -0.51 0.12
N LEU A 137 20.86 -1.09 1.13
CA LEU A 137 19.51 -0.79 1.60
C LEU A 137 19.58 -0.08 2.96
N ARG A 138 18.68 0.87 3.17
CA ARG A 138 18.40 1.49 4.47
C ARG A 138 17.06 0.92 4.95
N ILE A 139 17.09 0.10 5.98
CA ILE A 139 15.90 -0.62 6.48
C ILE A 139 15.62 -0.18 7.91
N GLN A 140 14.44 0.34 8.13
CA GLN A 140 13.95 0.63 9.48
C GLN A 140 13.28 -0.62 10.05
N ILE A 141 13.79 -1.07 11.20
CA ILE A 141 13.24 -2.16 12.00
C ILE A 141 12.90 -1.57 13.36
N SER A 142 11.61 -1.51 13.69
CA SER A 142 11.14 -0.72 14.83
C SER A 142 11.63 0.73 14.73
N ASP A 143 12.39 1.22 15.71
CA ASP A 143 12.90 2.59 15.74
C ASP A 143 14.32 2.74 15.14
N ASP A 144 14.99 1.62 14.84
CA ASP A 144 16.38 1.63 14.36
C ASP A 144 16.47 1.54 12.85
N ILE A 145 17.37 2.34 12.26
CA ILE A 145 17.72 2.26 10.84
C ILE A 145 19.01 1.47 10.69
N GLN A 146 18.92 0.34 10.01
CA GLN A 146 20.07 -0.48 9.66
C GLN A 146 20.44 -0.26 8.19
N VAL A 147 21.74 -0.17 7.93
CA VAL A 147 22.29 -0.02 6.58
C VAL A 147 23.08 -1.29 6.26
N MET A 148 22.67 -1.99 5.22
CA MET A 148 23.28 -3.26 4.82
C MET A 148 23.04 -3.56 3.35
N THR A 149 23.83 -4.46 2.76
CA THR A 149 23.59 -4.89 1.38
C THR A 149 22.35 -5.79 1.28
N CYS A 150 21.79 -5.91 0.06
CA CYS A 150 20.70 -6.86 -0.20
C CYS A 150 21.05 -8.27 0.25
N LYS A 151 22.30 -8.71 -0.02
CA LYS A 151 22.81 -10.02 0.40
C LYS A 151 22.82 -10.15 1.92
N GLU A 152 23.43 -9.21 2.63
CA GLU A 152 23.48 -9.23 4.09
C GLU A 152 22.08 -9.23 4.72
N ALA A 153 21.13 -8.48 4.13
CA ALA A 153 19.76 -8.43 4.62
C ALA A 153 19.06 -9.80 4.53
N VAL A 154 19.31 -10.54 3.45
CA VAL A 154 18.80 -11.92 3.29
C VAL A 154 19.53 -12.88 4.24
N ASP A 155 20.85 -12.83 4.28
CA ASP A 155 21.67 -13.75 5.10
C ASP A 155 21.37 -13.59 6.60
N LYS A 156 21.06 -12.38 7.06
CA LYS A 156 20.66 -12.06 8.44
C LYS A 156 19.17 -12.30 8.73
N GLY A 157 18.37 -12.68 7.73
CA GLY A 157 16.92 -12.86 7.88
C GLY A 157 16.11 -11.57 8.13
N VAL A 158 16.70 -10.40 7.85
CA VAL A 158 16.00 -9.10 7.89
C VAL A 158 14.97 -9.03 6.77
N ILE A 159 15.36 -9.50 5.58
CA ILE A 159 14.49 -9.70 4.43
C ILE A 159 14.32 -11.23 4.25
N PRO A 160 13.09 -11.73 4.04
CA PRO A 160 12.79 -13.15 4.11
C PRO A 160 13.36 -13.98 2.96
N ASN A 161 13.60 -13.37 1.80
CA ASN A 161 14.06 -14.09 0.61
C ASN A 161 14.72 -13.17 -0.42
N LYS A 162 15.44 -13.79 -1.37
CA LYS A 162 16.13 -13.09 -2.45
C LYS A 162 15.17 -12.32 -3.39
N PHE A 163 13.96 -12.82 -3.57
CA PHE A 163 12.98 -12.19 -4.45
C PHE A 163 12.58 -10.80 -3.95
N VAL A 164 12.22 -10.68 -2.69
CA VAL A 164 11.91 -9.38 -2.06
C VAL A 164 13.13 -8.47 -2.08
N ALA A 165 14.31 -8.98 -1.69
CA ALA A 165 15.54 -8.19 -1.69
C ALA A 165 15.91 -7.67 -3.08
N TYR A 166 15.69 -8.46 -4.13
CA TYR A 166 15.93 -8.07 -5.52
C TYR A 166 15.10 -6.84 -5.90
N TYR A 167 13.80 -6.86 -5.62
CA TYR A 167 12.95 -5.71 -5.94
C TYR A 167 13.24 -4.49 -5.10
N LEU A 168 13.62 -4.63 -3.83
CA LEU A 168 14.07 -3.51 -3.02
C LEU A 168 15.35 -2.89 -3.57
N GLY A 169 16.30 -3.70 -4.04
CA GLY A 169 17.50 -3.23 -4.72
C GLY A 169 17.18 -2.45 -6.00
N LEU A 170 16.31 -3.01 -6.87
CA LEU A 170 15.86 -2.30 -8.07
C LEU A 170 15.13 -1.00 -7.77
N LEU A 171 14.30 -0.96 -6.72
CA LEU A 171 13.63 0.27 -6.30
C LEU A 171 14.63 1.31 -5.80
N THR A 172 15.67 0.91 -5.08
CA THR A 172 16.74 1.80 -4.64
C THR A 172 17.40 2.46 -5.85
N GLU A 173 17.85 1.67 -6.83
CA GLU A 173 18.44 2.21 -8.07
C GLU A 173 17.47 3.12 -8.85
N PHE A 174 16.20 2.76 -8.90
CA PHE A 174 15.18 3.56 -9.55
C PHE A 174 15.01 4.91 -8.86
N TYR A 175 14.92 4.92 -7.54
CA TYR A 175 14.78 6.16 -6.77
C TYR A 175 16.00 7.06 -6.91
N GLU A 176 17.21 6.53 -6.88
CA GLU A 176 18.43 7.28 -7.13
C GLU A 176 18.41 7.91 -8.53
N LYS A 177 18.03 7.15 -9.57
CA LYS A 177 17.93 7.66 -10.94
C LYS A 177 16.84 8.73 -11.10
N THR A 178 15.82 8.73 -10.27
CA THR A 178 14.77 9.77 -10.25
C THR A 178 15.10 10.96 -9.38
N GLY A 179 16.28 10.96 -8.74
CA GLY A 179 16.77 12.08 -7.93
C GLY A 179 16.27 12.07 -6.49
N ILE A 180 15.72 10.96 -6.02
CA ILE A 180 15.35 10.81 -4.61
C ILE A 180 16.62 10.58 -3.79
N ASP A 181 16.77 11.37 -2.73
CA ASP A 181 17.87 11.24 -1.79
C ASP A 181 17.69 10.00 -0.91
N MET A 182 18.44 8.95 -1.21
CA MET A 182 18.35 7.69 -0.48
C MET A 182 18.93 7.77 0.93
N GLU A 183 19.72 8.79 1.26
CA GLU A 183 20.17 9.03 2.65
C GLU A 183 19.02 9.49 3.55
N LYS A 184 18.00 10.13 2.97
CA LYS A 184 16.78 10.58 3.66
C LYS A 184 15.62 9.60 3.53
N SER A 185 15.79 8.56 2.73
CA SER A 185 14.78 7.55 2.45
C SER A 185 15.10 6.25 3.19
N ARG A 186 14.09 5.44 3.43
CA ARG A 186 14.25 4.11 4.02
C ARG A 186 13.10 3.19 3.66
N PHE A 187 13.36 1.91 3.61
CA PHE A 187 12.33 0.88 3.63
C PHE A 187 11.97 0.58 5.09
N ARG A 188 10.70 0.56 5.42
CA ARG A 188 10.24 0.24 6.77
C ARG A 188 9.67 -1.17 6.81
N LYS A 189 10.20 -2.01 7.69
CA LYS A 189 9.61 -3.31 7.98
C LYS A 189 8.38 -3.10 8.85
N LEU A 190 7.22 -3.51 8.34
CA LEU A 190 5.96 -3.41 9.07
C LEU A 190 5.89 -4.42 10.20
N GLY A 191 5.31 -4.02 11.31
CA GLY A 191 4.98 -4.93 12.42
C GLY A 191 3.77 -5.81 12.08
N GLU A 192 3.59 -6.92 12.82
CA GLU A 192 2.51 -7.88 12.57
C GLU A 192 1.10 -7.27 12.57
N LYS A 193 0.88 -6.22 13.37
CA LYS A 193 -0.41 -5.51 13.45
C LYS A 193 -0.61 -4.46 12.34
N GLU A 194 0.45 -4.11 11.63
CA GLU A 194 0.41 -3.11 10.54
C GLU A 194 0.30 -3.75 9.16
N LYS A 195 0.61 -5.03 9.05
CA LYS A 195 0.51 -5.78 7.79
C LYS A 195 -0.93 -5.91 7.35
N ALA A 196 -1.16 -5.87 6.04
CA ALA A 196 -2.42 -6.31 5.48
C ALA A 196 -2.66 -7.79 5.82
N PHE A 197 -3.93 -8.17 6.05
CA PHE A 197 -4.29 -9.53 6.48
C PHE A 197 -3.85 -10.65 5.51
N TYR A 198 -3.56 -10.28 4.26
CA TYR A 198 -3.09 -11.19 3.20
C TYR A 198 -1.57 -11.14 2.98
N ALA A 199 -0.84 -10.34 3.75
CA ALA A 199 0.61 -10.18 3.58
C ALA A 199 1.38 -11.14 4.50
N ASP A 200 2.26 -11.93 3.90
CA ASP A 200 3.15 -12.86 4.63
C ASP A 200 4.43 -12.17 5.13
N VAL A 201 4.81 -11.04 4.52
CA VAL A 201 6.07 -10.32 4.79
C VAL A 201 5.85 -8.82 4.81
#